data_3c849c102d2d75d3217ff24e8f1fa02a
#
_entry.id   3c849c102d2d75d3217ff24e8f1fa02a
#
_cell.length_a   1.000
_cell.length_b   1.000
_cell.length_c   1.000
_cell.angle_alpha   90.00
_cell.angle_beta   90.00
_cell.angle_gamma   90.00
#
_symmetry.space_group_name_H-M   'P 1'
#
loop_
_entity.id
_entity.type
_entity.pdbx_description
1 polymer ?
#
loop_
_entity_poly.entity_id
_entity_poly.type
_entity_poly.pdbx_seq_one_letter_code
_entity_poly.pdbx_strand_id
1 'polypeptide(L)'
;MVIIMANMMNTEKTSLIPSWQQELQSAFTNINDLLCFLNLNIDDLSLHTEAAKDFPLLVTKSYAQRIKKSDWDDPLLRQILPDPSELLTNPDYLNDPVGDSQASVLPGLLHKYYGRILLVSTGACAIHCRYCFRREFPYTDNSANRSQLDSIKQYLIEH
;
A
#
# COMPACT_ATOMS: atom_id res chain seq x y z
N MET A 1 51.49 35.78 0.28
CA MET A 1 50.02 35.92 0.47
C MET A 1 49.36 35.13 -0.65
N VAL A 2 48.98 33.88 -0.38
CA VAL A 2 48.40 32.99 -1.37
C VAL A 2 46.91 32.95 -1.08
N ILE A 3 46.10 33.45 -1.99
CA ILE A 3 44.62 33.42 -1.90
C ILE A 3 44.19 32.10 -2.54
N ILE A 4 43.73 31.16 -1.71
CA ILE A 4 43.04 29.95 -2.17
C ILE A 4 41.58 30.30 -2.37
N MET A 5 41.14 30.49 -3.63
CA MET A 5 39.74 30.53 -3.97
C MET A 5 39.16 29.10 -3.89
N ALA A 6 38.40 28.85 -2.83
CA ALA A 6 37.60 27.66 -2.74
C ALA A 6 36.41 27.79 -3.75
N ASN A 7 36.51 27.04 -4.81
CA ASN A 7 35.44 26.90 -5.79
C ASN A 7 34.30 26.08 -5.16
N MET A 8 33.30 26.76 -4.63
CA MET A 8 32.06 26.10 -4.19
C MET A 8 31.30 25.61 -5.43
N MET A 9 31.60 24.40 -5.86
CA MET A 9 30.75 23.69 -6.78
C MET A 9 29.42 23.41 -6.07
N ASN A 10 28.45 24.27 -6.37
CA ASN A 10 27.05 24.06 -6.03
C ASN A 10 26.54 22.92 -6.91
N THR A 11 26.68 21.69 -6.47
CA THR A 11 26.03 20.55 -7.10
C THR A 11 24.57 20.57 -6.69
N GLU A 12 23.75 21.35 -7.38
CA GLU A 12 22.32 21.10 -7.46
C GLU A 12 22.14 19.71 -8.07
N LYS A 13 22.10 18.69 -7.23
CA LYS A 13 21.51 17.41 -7.58
C LYS A 13 20.01 17.62 -7.68
N THR A 14 19.57 18.14 -8.80
CA THR A 14 18.17 17.99 -9.21
C THR A 14 17.95 16.51 -9.42
N SER A 15 17.52 15.79 -8.39
CA SER A 15 17.08 14.41 -8.54
C SER A 15 15.83 14.43 -9.40
N LEU A 16 15.94 14.02 -10.66
CA LEU A 16 14.84 13.83 -11.59
C LEU A 16 13.85 12.75 -11.14
N ILE A 17 14.16 12.09 -10.03
CA ILE A 17 13.31 11.04 -9.44
C ILE A 17 12.41 11.72 -8.40
N PRO A 18 11.09 11.66 -8.54
CA PRO A 18 10.15 12.14 -7.55
C PRO A 18 10.46 11.53 -6.18
N SER A 19 10.31 12.32 -5.11
CA SER A 19 10.38 11.75 -3.77
C SER A 19 9.26 10.71 -3.61
N TRP A 20 9.41 9.74 -2.71
CA TRP A 20 8.37 8.73 -2.45
C TRP A 20 7.01 9.37 -2.08
N GLN A 21 7.04 10.53 -1.45
CA GLN A 21 5.82 11.29 -1.12
C GLN A 21 5.13 11.83 -2.38
N GLN A 22 5.90 12.36 -3.34
CA GLN A 22 5.37 12.83 -4.63
C GLN A 22 4.82 11.68 -5.46
N GLU A 23 5.50 10.52 -5.43
CA GLU A 23 4.99 9.29 -6.06
C GLU A 23 3.64 8.87 -5.50
N LEU A 24 3.47 8.86 -4.18
CA LEU A 24 2.19 8.53 -3.54
C LEU A 24 1.11 9.56 -3.85
N GLN A 25 1.42 10.86 -3.82
CA GLN A 25 0.47 11.92 -4.12
C GLN A 25 0.00 11.90 -5.59
N SER A 26 0.85 11.44 -6.49
CA SER A 26 0.55 11.34 -7.92
C SER A 26 0.07 9.95 -8.36
N ALA A 27 -0.16 9.04 -7.42
CA ALA A 27 -0.61 7.68 -7.70
C ALA A 27 -2.01 7.65 -8.34
N PHE A 28 -2.25 6.63 -9.15
CA PHE A 28 -3.59 6.37 -9.68
C PHE A 28 -4.49 5.84 -8.56
N THR A 29 -5.61 6.51 -8.36
CA THR A 29 -6.70 6.10 -7.45
C THR A 29 -8.01 5.91 -8.19
N ASN A 30 -8.04 6.26 -9.47
CA ASN A 30 -9.18 6.10 -10.35
C ASN A 30 -8.86 5.06 -11.43
N ILE A 31 -9.79 4.13 -11.65
CA ILE A 31 -9.61 3.03 -12.61
C ILE A 31 -9.50 3.56 -14.04
N ASN A 32 -10.36 4.52 -14.43
CA ASN A 32 -10.31 5.11 -15.77
C ASN A 32 -8.96 5.77 -16.09
N ASP A 33 -8.40 6.51 -15.12
CA ASP A 33 -7.12 7.19 -15.32
C ASP A 33 -5.99 6.18 -15.54
N LEU A 34 -6.00 5.07 -14.78
CA LEU A 34 -5.05 3.97 -14.96
C LEU A 34 -5.21 3.30 -16.33
N LEU A 35 -6.45 2.96 -16.73
CA LEU A 35 -6.71 2.31 -18.00
C LEU A 35 -6.36 3.22 -19.18
N CYS A 36 -6.69 4.50 -19.12
CA CYS A 36 -6.26 5.49 -20.12
C CYS A 36 -4.73 5.55 -20.23
N PHE A 37 -4.02 5.57 -19.11
CA PHE A 37 -2.56 5.56 -19.10
C PHE A 37 -1.98 4.30 -19.76
N LEU A 38 -2.65 3.16 -19.61
CA LEU A 38 -2.24 1.88 -20.16
C LEU A 38 -2.75 1.64 -21.60
N ASN A 39 -3.47 2.59 -22.19
CA ASN A 39 -4.14 2.44 -23.49
C ASN A 39 -5.10 1.23 -23.51
N LEU A 40 -5.80 1.03 -22.43
CA LEU A 40 -6.84 0.02 -22.30
C LEU A 40 -8.21 0.70 -22.25
N ASN A 41 -9.21 0.05 -22.81
CA ASN A 41 -10.59 0.54 -22.79
C ASN A 41 -11.53 -0.57 -22.32
N ILE A 42 -12.52 -0.19 -21.53
CA ILE A 42 -13.57 -1.08 -21.08
C ILE A 42 -14.91 -0.32 -21.19
N ASP A 43 -15.90 -0.97 -21.77
CA ASP A 43 -17.18 -0.34 -22.06
C ASP A 43 -18.01 -0.14 -20.78
N ASP A 44 -17.87 -1.03 -19.79
CA ASP A 44 -18.58 -0.93 -18.51
C ASP A 44 -17.64 -1.19 -17.33
N LEU A 45 -17.39 -0.15 -16.56
CA LEU A 45 -16.56 -0.17 -15.35
C LEU A 45 -17.37 -0.35 -14.05
N SER A 46 -18.68 -0.52 -14.13
CA SER A 46 -19.55 -0.51 -12.94
C SER A 46 -19.15 -1.56 -11.91
N LEU A 47 -18.92 -2.81 -12.33
CA LEU A 47 -18.52 -3.90 -11.44
C LEU A 47 -17.07 -3.74 -10.91
N HIS A 48 -16.16 -3.23 -11.72
CA HIS A 48 -14.79 -2.92 -11.27
C HIS A 48 -14.80 -1.81 -10.21
N THR A 49 -15.65 -0.79 -10.43
CA THR A 49 -15.82 0.31 -9.47
C THR A 49 -16.46 -0.20 -8.18
N GLU A 50 -17.42 -1.11 -8.28
CA GLU A 50 -18.03 -1.74 -7.10
C GLU A 50 -16.99 -2.53 -6.28
N ALA A 51 -16.19 -3.38 -6.94
CA ALA A 51 -15.10 -4.11 -6.28
C ALA A 51 -14.05 -3.19 -5.65
N ALA A 52 -13.90 -1.97 -6.16
CA ALA A 52 -12.98 -0.98 -5.59
C ALA A 52 -13.51 -0.29 -4.33
N LYS A 53 -14.80 -0.41 -3.99
CA LYS A 53 -15.37 0.26 -2.79
C LYS A 53 -14.79 -0.30 -1.50
N ASP A 54 -14.68 -1.62 -1.40
CA ASP A 54 -14.17 -2.28 -0.19
C ASP A 54 -12.66 -2.17 -0.08
N PHE A 55 -11.97 -2.19 -1.22
CA PHE A 55 -10.51 -2.04 -1.26
C PHE A 55 -10.12 -1.12 -2.43
N PRO A 56 -9.92 0.18 -2.17
CA PRO A 56 -9.68 1.17 -3.21
C PRO A 56 -8.44 0.89 -4.06
N LEU A 57 -8.48 1.32 -5.33
CA LEU A 57 -7.30 1.32 -6.18
C LEU A 57 -6.25 2.30 -5.64
N LEU A 58 -5.01 1.85 -5.53
CA LEU A 58 -3.84 2.70 -5.31
C LEU A 58 -2.65 2.11 -6.06
N VAL A 59 -2.15 2.84 -7.05
CA VAL A 59 -1.03 2.39 -7.90
C VAL A 59 -0.12 3.56 -8.23
N THR A 60 1.13 3.49 -7.83
CA THR A 60 2.11 4.54 -8.16
C THR A 60 2.42 4.55 -9.65
N LYS A 61 2.81 5.72 -10.17
CA LYS A 61 3.15 5.86 -11.59
C LYS A 61 4.35 5.01 -11.99
N SER A 62 5.32 4.88 -11.11
CA SER A 62 6.50 4.02 -11.32
C SER A 62 6.14 2.54 -11.45
N TYR A 63 5.11 2.07 -10.73
CA TYR A 63 4.59 0.72 -10.92
C TYR A 63 3.82 0.60 -12.23
N ALA A 64 2.91 1.53 -12.52
CA ALA A 64 2.09 1.51 -13.73
C ALA A 64 2.93 1.54 -15.02
N GLN A 65 4.08 2.22 -15.01
CA GLN A 65 5.02 2.26 -16.14
C GLN A 65 5.61 0.89 -16.49
N ARG A 66 5.60 -0.08 -15.59
CA ARG A 66 6.11 -1.44 -15.81
C ARG A 66 5.07 -2.37 -16.40
N ILE A 67 3.80 -1.97 -16.37
CA ILE A 67 2.69 -2.72 -16.96
C ILE A 67 2.76 -2.55 -18.48
N LYS A 68 2.63 -3.64 -19.22
CA LYS A 68 2.60 -3.62 -20.66
C LYS A 68 1.32 -2.96 -21.16
N LYS A 69 1.48 -1.90 -21.96
CA LYS A 69 0.35 -1.17 -22.53
C LYS A 69 -0.45 -2.04 -23.50
N SER A 70 -1.76 -1.81 -23.53
CA SER A 70 -2.71 -2.50 -24.40
C SER A 70 -2.73 -4.03 -24.20
N ASP A 71 -2.37 -4.49 -23.01
CA ASP A 71 -2.36 -5.91 -22.65
C ASP A 71 -3.18 -6.15 -21.36
N TRP A 72 -4.38 -6.74 -21.52
CA TRP A 72 -5.26 -7.10 -20.40
C TRP A 72 -4.73 -8.27 -19.56
N ASP A 73 -3.87 -9.10 -20.16
CA ASP A 73 -3.30 -10.28 -19.51
C ASP A 73 -1.97 -10.01 -18.80
N ASP A 74 -1.53 -8.74 -18.79
CA ASP A 74 -0.31 -8.37 -18.08
C ASP A 74 -0.40 -8.76 -16.61
N PRO A 75 0.55 -9.55 -16.08
CA PRO A 75 0.50 -10.05 -14.72
C PRO A 75 0.57 -8.95 -13.64
N LEU A 76 1.18 -7.81 -13.94
CA LEU A 76 1.23 -6.68 -12.99
C LEU A 76 -0.12 -5.97 -12.95
N LEU A 77 -0.81 -5.83 -14.10
CA LEU A 77 -2.16 -5.27 -14.14
C LEU A 77 -3.12 -6.12 -13.33
N ARG A 78 -3.09 -7.43 -13.52
CA ARG A 78 -3.99 -8.38 -12.81
C ARG A 78 -3.79 -8.41 -11.30
N GLN A 79 -2.64 -7.96 -10.80
CA GLN A 79 -2.39 -7.86 -9.38
C GLN A 79 -3.06 -6.65 -8.71
N ILE A 80 -3.41 -5.62 -9.47
CA ILE A 80 -3.82 -4.33 -8.91
C ILE A 80 -5.18 -3.83 -9.40
N LEU A 81 -5.65 -4.31 -10.54
CA LEU A 81 -6.95 -3.91 -11.08
C LEU A 81 -8.07 -4.59 -10.28
N PRO A 82 -9.02 -3.84 -9.69
CA PRO A 82 -10.20 -4.42 -9.07
C PRO A 82 -10.95 -5.32 -10.05
N ASP A 83 -11.33 -6.51 -9.63
CA ASP A 83 -11.96 -7.51 -10.48
C ASP A 83 -13.38 -7.84 -10.00
N PRO A 84 -14.38 -7.94 -10.89
CA PRO A 84 -15.74 -8.28 -10.51
C PRO A 84 -15.88 -9.60 -9.73
N SER A 85 -14.96 -10.55 -9.90
CA SER A 85 -14.95 -11.79 -9.13
C SER A 85 -14.76 -11.60 -7.62
N GLU A 86 -14.23 -10.44 -7.20
CA GLU A 86 -14.06 -10.10 -5.78
C GLU A 86 -15.42 -9.84 -5.07
N LEU A 87 -16.47 -9.60 -5.83
CA LEU A 87 -17.83 -9.43 -5.31
C LEU A 87 -18.52 -10.77 -5.00
N LEU A 88 -17.92 -11.88 -5.44
CA LEU A 88 -18.44 -13.21 -5.16
C LEU A 88 -18.15 -13.62 -3.72
N THR A 89 -19.19 -13.85 -2.95
CA THR A 89 -19.05 -14.39 -1.60
C THR A 89 -18.93 -15.91 -1.63
N ASN A 90 -17.97 -16.45 -0.89
CA ASN A 90 -17.83 -17.90 -0.69
C ASN A 90 -17.90 -18.20 0.81
N PRO A 91 -18.87 -19.03 1.26
CA PRO A 91 -19.05 -19.35 2.68
C PRO A 91 -17.85 -20.09 3.30
N ASP A 92 -16.99 -20.68 2.47
CA ASP A 92 -15.80 -21.39 2.94
C ASP A 92 -14.61 -20.47 3.21
N TYR A 93 -14.72 -19.18 2.88
CA TYR A 93 -13.66 -18.19 3.09
C TYR A 93 -13.95 -17.29 4.27
N LEU A 94 -12.90 -16.98 5.04
CA LEU A 94 -12.97 -16.11 6.20
C LEU A 94 -12.39 -14.72 5.85
N ASN A 95 -12.98 -13.67 6.44
CA ASN A 95 -12.50 -12.30 6.28
C ASN A 95 -11.16 -12.05 7.01
N ASP A 96 -10.84 -12.86 8.03
CA ASP A 96 -9.54 -12.81 8.74
C ASP A 96 -8.84 -14.17 8.63
N PRO A 97 -8.33 -14.54 7.44
CA PRO A 97 -7.75 -15.86 7.20
C PRO A 97 -6.45 -16.09 7.96
N VAL A 98 -5.81 -15.03 8.44
CA VAL A 98 -4.55 -15.10 9.19
C VAL A 98 -4.73 -14.88 10.69
N GLY A 99 -5.94 -14.52 11.17
CA GLY A 99 -6.26 -14.33 12.59
C GLY A 99 -5.57 -13.11 13.23
N ASP A 100 -5.35 -12.05 12.46
CA ASP A 100 -4.69 -10.84 12.95
C ASP A 100 -5.58 -10.06 13.92
N SER A 101 -6.89 -10.10 13.73
CA SER A 101 -7.86 -9.42 14.60
C SER A 101 -7.79 -9.95 16.04
N GLN A 102 -7.65 -11.28 16.20
CA GLN A 102 -7.53 -11.91 17.51
C GLN A 102 -6.14 -11.74 18.14
N ALA A 103 -5.12 -11.53 17.31
CA ALA A 103 -3.75 -11.32 17.74
C ALA A 103 -3.45 -9.87 18.13
N SER A 104 -4.37 -8.94 17.87
CA SER A 104 -4.22 -7.51 18.20
C SER A 104 -4.43 -7.30 19.71
N VAL A 105 -3.34 -7.14 20.46
CA VAL A 105 -3.36 -6.97 21.92
C VAL A 105 -3.42 -5.51 22.34
N LEU A 106 -2.84 -4.62 21.53
CA LEU A 106 -2.88 -3.16 21.67
C LEU A 106 -2.94 -2.54 20.28
N PRO A 107 -3.45 -1.31 20.13
CA PRO A 107 -3.37 -0.62 18.85
C PRO A 107 -1.93 -0.55 18.36
N GLY A 108 -1.68 -1.10 17.18
CA GLY A 108 -0.36 -1.18 16.59
C GLY A 108 0.51 -2.35 17.05
N LEU A 109 0.01 -3.25 17.90
CA LEU A 109 0.77 -4.39 18.40
C LEU A 109 0.00 -5.71 18.19
N LEU A 110 0.55 -6.59 17.37
CA LEU A 110 0.06 -7.95 17.21
C LEU A 110 1.01 -8.93 17.91
N HIS A 111 0.47 -9.79 18.78
CA HIS A 111 1.21 -10.83 19.48
C HIS A 111 0.57 -12.19 19.19
N LYS A 112 0.97 -12.79 18.08
CA LYS A 112 0.40 -14.05 17.59
C LYS A 112 1.20 -15.28 18.01
N TYR A 113 2.50 -15.12 18.20
CA TYR A 113 3.41 -16.22 18.45
C TYR A 113 4.26 -15.93 19.68
N TYR A 114 4.51 -16.98 20.48
CA TYR A 114 5.40 -16.87 21.63
C TYR A 114 6.77 -16.28 21.24
N GLY A 115 7.23 -15.32 22.03
CA GLY A 115 8.52 -14.66 21.83
C GLY A 115 8.66 -13.79 20.59
N ARG A 116 7.55 -13.49 19.87
CA ARG A 116 7.56 -12.65 18.68
C ARG A 116 6.33 -11.76 18.62
N ILE A 117 6.57 -10.49 18.38
CA ILE A 117 5.53 -9.50 18.13
C ILE A 117 5.68 -8.88 16.76
N LEU A 118 4.60 -8.31 16.23
CA LEU A 118 4.61 -7.41 15.09
C LEU A 118 4.18 -6.03 15.55
N LEU A 119 5.09 -5.05 15.39
CA LEU A 119 4.78 -3.64 15.58
C LEU A 119 4.35 -3.05 14.24
N VAL A 120 3.09 -2.64 14.14
CA VAL A 120 2.54 -2.00 12.95
C VAL A 120 2.87 -0.51 13.02
N SER A 121 3.94 -0.10 12.37
CA SER A 121 4.39 1.31 12.35
C SER A 121 3.57 2.18 11.39
N THR A 122 3.00 1.59 10.35
CA THR A 122 2.13 2.27 9.39
C THR A 122 1.27 1.25 8.63
N GLY A 123 0.04 1.64 8.34
CA GLY A 123 -0.84 0.93 7.40
C GLY A 123 -0.65 1.34 5.94
N ALA A 124 0.11 2.41 5.69
CA ALA A 124 0.31 2.92 4.34
C ALA A 124 1.08 1.94 3.46
N CYS A 125 0.62 1.80 2.23
CA CYS A 125 1.26 1.00 1.20
C CYS A 125 1.33 1.82 -0.09
N ALA A 126 2.35 1.59 -0.91
CA ALA A 126 2.51 2.27 -2.20
C ALA A 126 1.59 1.70 -3.30
N ILE A 127 1.08 0.50 -3.11
CA ILE A 127 0.24 -0.23 -4.07
C ILE A 127 -0.77 -1.06 -3.29
N HIS A 128 -2.02 -1.06 -3.74
CA HIS A 128 -3.05 -1.93 -3.21
C HIS A 128 -3.17 -3.18 -4.09
N CYS A 129 -2.47 -4.26 -3.69
CA CYS A 129 -2.55 -5.54 -4.39
C CYS A 129 -3.87 -6.26 -4.09
N ARG A 130 -4.58 -6.73 -5.11
CA ARG A 130 -5.92 -7.34 -4.94
C ARG A 130 -5.92 -8.62 -4.08
N TYR A 131 -4.82 -9.34 -4.03
CA TYR A 131 -4.62 -10.52 -3.18
C TYR A 131 -4.02 -10.18 -1.80
N CYS A 132 -4.04 -8.93 -1.37
CA CYS A 132 -3.43 -8.51 -0.11
C CYS A 132 -4.25 -9.03 1.08
N PHE A 133 -3.64 -9.87 1.92
CA PHE A 133 -4.29 -10.37 3.14
C PHE A 133 -4.59 -9.26 4.17
N ARG A 134 -3.93 -8.11 4.04
CA ARG A 134 -4.13 -6.96 4.92
C ARG A 134 -5.36 -6.12 4.59
N ARG A 135 -6.10 -6.43 3.52
CA ARG A 135 -7.28 -5.65 3.13
C ARG A 135 -8.39 -5.69 4.19
N GLU A 136 -8.50 -6.79 4.90
CA GLU A 136 -9.55 -7.02 5.90
C GLU A 136 -9.16 -6.54 7.31
N PHE A 137 -7.88 -6.37 7.61
CA PHE A 137 -7.42 -5.86 8.89
C PHE A 137 -7.24 -4.33 8.83
N PRO A 138 -7.83 -3.56 9.76
CA PRO A 138 -7.77 -2.10 9.74
C PRO A 138 -6.41 -1.57 10.18
N TYR A 139 -5.39 -1.78 9.37
CA TYR A 139 -3.99 -1.38 9.66
C TYR A 139 -3.83 0.11 9.90
N THR A 140 -4.65 0.95 9.24
CA THR A 140 -4.61 2.41 9.43
C THR A 140 -4.99 2.78 10.85
N ASP A 141 -6.03 2.16 11.39
CA ASP A 141 -6.54 2.43 12.75
C ASP A 141 -5.69 1.77 13.82
N ASN A 142 -4.98 0.70 13.44
CA ASN A 142 -4.10 -0.10 14.29
C ASN A 142 -2.61 0.19 14.06
N SER A 143 -2.23 1.40 13.60
CA SER A 143 -0.82 1.77 13.55
C SER A 143 -0.34 2.36 14.86
N ALA A 144 0.86 1.93 15.31
CA ALA A 144 1.49 2.43 16.51
C ALA A 144 1.83 3.91 16.36
N ASN A 145 1.30 4.74 17.23
CA ASN A 145 1.66 6.15 17.34
C ASN A 145 2.48 6.42 18.62
N ARG A 146 3.00 7.63 18.76
CA ARG A 146 3.85 7.98 19.90
C ARG A 146 3.16 7.82 21.25
N SER A 147 1.85 8.05 21.34
CA SER A 147 1.10 7.93 22.60
C SER A 147 0.93 6.49 23.06
N GLN A 148 1.11 5.53 22.17
CA GLN A 148 0.96 4.09 22.45
C GLN A 148 2.29 3.40 22.80
N LEU A 149 3.43 4.06 22.50
CA LEU A 149 4.75 3.45 22.68
C LEU A 149 5.03 3.05 24.13
N ASP A 150 4.57 3.81 25.10
CA ASP A 150 4.77 3.49 26.52
C ASP A 150 3.95 2.25 26.94
N SER A 151 2.71 2.14 26.48
CA SER A 151 1.87 0.96 26.71
C SER A 151 2.44 -0.29 26.02
N ILE A 152 2.94 -0.14 24.80
CA ILE A 152 3.61 -1.21 24.06
C ILE A 152 4.88 -1.66 24.79
N LYS A 153 5.70 -0.72 25.27
CA LYS A 153 6.90 -0.99 26.03
C LYS A 153 6.57 -1.74 27.34
N GLN A 154 5.54 -1.30 28.05
CA GLN A 154 5.10 -1.97 29.29
C GLN A 154 4.66 -3.40 28.99
N TYR A 155 3.86 -3.61 27.95
CA TYR A 155 3.45 -4.94 27.51
C TYR A 155 4.64 -5.86 27.21
N LEU A 156 5.69 -5.34 26.54
CA LEU A 156 6.90 -6.10 26.21
C LEU A 156 7.76 -6.48 27.43
N ILE A 157 7.63 -5.73 28.54
CA ILE A 157 8.33 -6.06 29.80
C ILE A 157 7.60 -7.19 30.54
N GLU A 158 6.28 -7.28 30.40
CA GLU A 158 5.43 -8.23 31.12
C GLU A 158 5.29 -9.59 30.40
N HIS A 159 5.61 -9.66 29.12
CA HIS A 159 5.43 -10.83 28.23
C HIS A 159 6.70 -11.16 27.44
#